data_42eb9eaa8985ac452f5b1b65637eb8fc
#
_entry.id   42eb9eaa8985ac452f5b1b65637eb8fc
#
_cell.length_a   1.000
_cell.length_b   1.000
_cell.length_c   1.000
_cell.angle_alpha   90.00
_cell.angle_beta   90.00
_cell.angle_gamma   90.00
#
_symmetry.space_group_name_H-M   'P 1'
#
loop_
_entity.id
_entity.type
_entity.pdbx_description
1 polymer ?
#
loop_
_entity_poly.entity_id
_entity_poly.type
_entity_poly.pdbx_seq_one_letter_code
_entity_poly.pdbx_strand_id
1 'polypeptide(L)'
;MRRFLFTLVQLTWGLPQTLAGFIMYLYWHHRGAVSRVYHGAIVTEWTAGGGISLGLFVFVSGKARPGVTVHEYGHCVQSLMLGPLYLIAVGVPSYLWANLPALRKMRRETGRSYYSVYPENWANTLGEWATGEKIA
;
A
#
# COMPACT_ATOMS: atom_id res chain seq x y z
N MET A 1 -14.23 16.47 -4.65
CA MET A 1 -14.16 15.91 -6.01
C MET A 1 -13.02 14.93 -6.19
N ARG A 2 -11.78 15.27 -5.78
CA ARG A 2 -10.63 14.34 -5.90
C ARG A 2 -10.85 13.02 -5.17
N ARG A 3 -11.43 13.06 -3.96
CA ARG A 3 -11.73 11.84 -3.19
C ARG A 3 -12.79 10.98 -3.87
N PHE A 4 -13.79 11.62 -4.48
CA PHE A 4 -14.83 10.92 -5.23
C PHE A 4 -14.23 10.20 -6.43
N LEU A 5 -13.38 10.87 -7.20
CA LEU A 5 -12.71 10.27 -8.36
C LEU A 5 -11.80 9.14 -7.94
N PHE A 6 -11.03 9.34 -6.87
CA PHE A 6 -10.17 8.29 -6.31
C PHE A 6 -10.98 7.03 -5.99
N THR A 7 -12.08 7.20 -5.23
CA THR A 7 -12.95 6.10 -4.85
C THR A 7 -13.56 5.42 -6.08
N LEU A 8 -14.08 6.22 -7.02
CA LEU A 8 -14.72 5.69 -8.22
C LEU A 8 -13.76 4.86 -9.06
N VAL A 9 -12.53 5.35 -9.28
CA VAL A 9 -11.53 4.63 -10.08
C VAL A 9 -11.08 3.36 -9.36
N GLN A 10 -10.90 3.41 -8.03
CA GLN A 10 -10.55 2.20 -7.27
C GLN A 10 -11.64 1.15 -7.29
N LEU A 11 -12.92 1.56 -7.34
CA LEU A 11 -14.05 0.64 -7.39
C LEU A 11 -14.35 0.10 -8.78
N THR A 12 -13.77 0.68 -9.82
CA THR A 12 -13.97 0.25 -11.22
C THR A 12 -12.69 -0.31 -11.82
N TRP A 13 -11.75 0.57 -12.15
CA TRP A 13 -10.48 0.22 -12.78
C TRP A 13 -9.58 -0.59 -11.83
N GLY A 14 -9.60 -0.26 -10.53
CA GLY A 14 -8.83 -0.97 -9.49
C GLY A 14 -9.61 -2.05 -8.77
N LEU A 15 -10.70 -2.57 -9.34
CA LEU A 15 -11.62 -3.48 -8.65
C LEU A 15 -10.97 -4.76 -8.12
N PRO A 16 -10.11 -5.49 -8.86
CA PRO A 16 -9.55 -6.73 -8.34
C PRO A 16 -8.83 -6.55 -6.99
N GLN A 17 -7.94 -5.59 -6.91
CA GLN A 17 -7.21 -5.32 -5.66
C GLN A 17 -8.11 -4.68 -4.60
N THR A 18 -9.05 -3.82 -5.00
CA THR A 18 -9.99 -3.20 -4.06
C THR A 18 -10.90 -4.27 -3.43
N LEU A 19 -11.34 -5.24 -4.22
CA LEU A 19 -12.16 -6.34 -3.70
C LEU A 19 -11.39 -7.20 -2.71
N ALA A 20 -10.13 -7.54 -3.03
CA ALA A 20 -9.26 -8.25 -2.09
C ALA A 20 -9.05 -7.45 -0.80
N GLY A 21 -8.83 -6.14 -0.92
CA GLY A 21 -8.68 -5.24 0.22
C GLY A 21 -9.94 -5.15 1.06
N PHE A 22 -11.11 -5.13 0.43
CA PHE A 22 -12.39 -5.12 1.14
C PHE A 22 -12.57 -6.38 2.00
N ILE A 23 -12.22 -7.55 1.47
CA ILE A 23 -12.29 -8.80 2.21
C ILE A 23 -11.35 -8.75 3.42
N MET A 24 -10.12 -8.29 3.24
CA MET A 24 -9.18 -8.10 4.35
C MET A 24 -9.69 -7.06 5.36
N TYR A 25 -10.29 -5.97 4.88
CA TYR A 25 -10.87 -4.96 5.74
C TYR A 25 -11.94 -5.56 6.66
N LEU A 26 -12.85 -6.35 6.11
CA LEU A 26 -13.89 -7.03 6.91
C LEU A 26 -13.27 -7.95 7.96
N TYR A 27 -12.24 -8.70 7.58
CA TYR A 27 -11.56 -9.60 8.51
C TYR A 27 -10.98 -8.83 9.71
N TRP A 28 -10.24 -7.75 9.44
CA TRP A 28 -9.59 -6.99 10.50
C TRP A 28 -10.58 -6.13 11.29
N HIS A 29 -11.58 -5.57 10.62
CA HIS A 29 -12.64 -4.80 11.27
C HIS A 29 -13.40 -5.69 12.26
N HIS A 30 -13.72 -6.91 11.88
CA HIS A 30 -14.39 -7.87 12.76
C HIS A 30 -13.54 -8.20 14.00
N ARG A 31 -12.25 -8.05 13.91
CA ARG A 31 -11.31 -8.25 15.02
C ARG A 31 -11.05 -6.98 15.84
N GLY A 32 -11.79 -5.93 15.58
CA GLY A 32 -11.70 -4.69 16.34
C GLY A 32 -10.65 -3.72 15.84
N ALA A 33 -10.10 -3.91 14.63
CA ALA A 33 -9.11 -2.99 14.09
C ALA A 33 -9.70 -1.60 13.86
N VAL A 34 -8.90 -0.57 14.13
CA VAL A 34 -9.29 0.83 13.94
C VAL A 34 -8.97 1.25 12.52
N SER A 35 -9.92 1.95 11.89
CA SER A 35 -9.76 2.46 10.53
C SER A 35 -9.98 3.96 10.47
N ARG A 36 -9.31 4.62 9.52
CA ARG A 36 -9.47 6.05 9.26
C ARG A 36 -9.39 6.33 7.76
N VAL A 37 -9.88 7.48 7.35
CA VAL A 37 -9.77 7.92 5.96
C VAL A 37 -8.51 8.79 5.82
N TYR A 38 -7.69 8.50 4.80
CA TYR A 38 -6.46 9.22 4.50
C TYR A 38 -6.43 9.51 3.00
N HIS A 39 -6.62 10.76 2.63
CA HIS A 39 -6.67 11.21 1.23
C HIS A 39 -7.61 10.35 0.35
N GLY A 40 -8.74 9.91 0.92
CA GLY A 40 -9.72 9.08 0.23
C GLY A 40 -9.53 7.58 0.39
N ALA A 41 -8.34 7.11 0.77
CA ALA A 41 -8.10 5.70 1.07
C ALA A 41 -8.58 5.36 2.48
N ILE A 42 -8.97 4.10 2.69
CA ILE A 42 -9.33 3.60 4.00
C ILE A 42 -8.12 2.89 4.59
N VAL A 43 -7.55 3.48 5.63
CA VAL A 43 -6.36 2.95 6.31
C VAL A 43 -6.79 2.23 7.58
N THR A 44 -6.45 0.95 7.68
CA THR A 44 -6.76 0.10 8.82
C THR A 44 -5.47 -0.29 9.53
N GLU A 45 -5.43 -0.09 10.84
CA GLU A 45 -4.31 -0.54 11.66
C GLU A 45 -4.45 -2.03 11.93
N TRP A 46 -3.47 -2.82 11.53
CA TRP A 46 -3.47 -4.26 11.75
C TRP A 46 -2.34 -4.69 12.67
N THR A 47 -2.40 -5.91 13.18
CA THR A 47 -1.37 -6.46 14.06
C THR A 47 -0.26 -7.19 13.30
N ALA A 48 -0.45 -7.44 12.00
CA ALA A 48 0.64 -7.91 11.15
C ALA A 48 1.68 -6.80 10.97
N GLY A 49 2.92 -7.15 10.66
CA GLY A 49 3.98 -6.16 10.47
C GLY A 49 3.93 -5.47 9.13
N GLY A 50 4.53 -4.28 9.06
CA GLY A 50 4.64 -3.53 7.81
C GLY A 50 3.34 -2.96 7.31
N GLY A 51 3.20 -2.88 5.99
CA GLY A 51 2.01 -2.36 5.34
C GLY A 51 1.71 -3.05 4.02
N ILE A 52 0.48 -2.92 3.57
CA ILE A 52 0.04 -3.40 2.26
C ILE A 52 -1.08 -2.50 1.74
N SER A 53 -1.09 -2.29 0.43
CA SER A 53 -2.14 -1.51 -0.25
C SER A 53 -2.86 -2.38 -1.27
N LEU A 54 -4.17 -2.38 -1.17
CA LEU A 54 -5.05 -3.13 -2.08
C LEU A 54 -6.15 -2.19 -2.59
N GLY A 55 -5.81 -1.38 -3.59
CA GLY A 55 -6.73 -0.43 -4.19
C GLY A 55 -7.17 0.65 -3.21
N LEU A 56 -8.45 0.64 -2.83
CA LEU A 56 -9.01 1.62 -1.90
C LEU A 56 -8.55 1.39 -0.45
N PHE A 57 -8.09 0.19 -0.11
CA PHE A 57 -7.82 -0.22 1.25
C PHE A 57 -6.32 -0.34 1.50
N VAL A 58 -5.88 0.22 2.63
CA VAL A 58 -4.49 0.22 3.09
C VAL A 58 -4.47 -0.39 4.48
N PHE A 59 -3.48 -1.23 4.74
CA PHE A 59 -3.28 -1.84 6.06
C PHE A 59 -1.88 -1.51 6.53
N VAL A 60 -1.76 -0.93 7.72
CA VAL A 60 -0.47 -0.53 8.30
C VAL A 60 -0.41 -0.99 9.75
N SER A 61 0.80 -1.32 10.22
CA SER A 61 1.01 -1.60 11.62
C SER A 61 0.75 -0.35 12.45
N GLY A 62 0.07 -0.50 13.60
CA GLY A 62 -0.14 0.60 14.53
C GLY A 62 1.16 1.19 15.09
N LYS A 63 2.28 0.45 14.97
CA LYS A 63 3.61 0.90 15.39
C LYS A 63 4.44 1.46 14.23
N ALA A 64 3.88 1.50 13.02
CA ALA A 64 4.61 1.98 11.85
C ALA A 64 4.84 3.50 11.94
N ARG A 65 5.93 3.96 11.34
CA ARG A 65 6.21 5.40 11.20
C ARG A 65 5.16 6.04 10.29
N PRO A 66 4.84 7.33 10.48
CA PRO A 66 3.89 8.02 9.59
C PRO A 66 4.23 7.91 8.11
N GLY A 67 5.52 7.86 7.77
CA GLY A 67 5.97 7.71 6.38
C GLY A 67 5.52 6.40 5.73
N VAL A 68 5.25 5.36 6.49
CA VAL A 68 4.73 4.10 5.95
C VAL A 68 3.35 4.31 5.33
N THR A 69 2.49 5.11 5.95
CA THR A 69 1.18 5.43 5.38
C THR A 69 1.31 6.20 4.06
N VAL A 70 2.24 7.15 3.99
CA VAL A 70 2.53 7.90 2.75
C VAL A 70 3.02 6.95 1.66
N HIS A 71 3.93 6.04 1.99
CA HIS A 71 4.43 5.02 1.07
C HIS A 71 3.30 4.14 0.54
N GLU A 72 2.45 3.64 1.43
CA GLU A 72 1.33 2.78 1.04
C GLU A 72 0.31 3.54 0.19
N TYR A 73 0.11 4.82 0.45
CA TYR A 73 -0.73 5.65 -0.41
C TYR A 73 -0.13 5.75 -1.83
N GLY A 74 1.20 5.75 -1.95
CA GLY A 74 1.86 5.67 -3.26
C GLY A 74 1.46 4.42 -4.04
N HIS A 75 1.34 3.28 -3.36
CA HIS A 75 0.82 2.06 -3.98
C HIS A 75 -0.65 2.22 -4.41
N CYS A 76 -1.45 2.96 -3.66
CA CYS A 76 -2.81 3.29 -4.10
C CYS A 76 -2.81 4.08 -5.42
N VAL A 77 -1.89 5.02 -5.57
CA VAL A 77 -1.75 5.78 -6.83
C VAL A 77 -1.31 4.86 -7.95
N GLN A 78 -0.38 3.93 -7.69
CA GLN A 78 -0.01 2.91 -8.69
C GLN A 78 -1.23 2.09 -9.13
N SER A 79 -2.11 1.74 -8.19
CA SER A 79 -3.36 1.06 -8.51
C SER A 79 -4.25 1.88 -9.46
N LEU A 80 -4.34 3.20 -9.25
CA LEU A 80 -5.08 4.08 -10.14
C LEU A 80 -4.49 4.09 -11.56
N MET A 81 -3.16 4.04 -11.67
CA MET A 81 -2.47 4.07 -12.97
C MET A 81 -2.54 2.74 -13.70
N LEU A 82 -2.36 1.63 -12.98
CA LEU A 82 -2.21 0.30 -13.55
C LEU A 82 -3.51 -0.49 -13.60
N GLY A 83 -4.51 -0.12 -12.80
CA GLY A 83 -5.79 -0.82 -12.75
C GLY A 83 -5.64 -2.30 -12.44
N PRO A 84 -6.27 -3.20 -13.24
CA PRO A 84 -6.19 -4.64 -12.99
C PRO A 84 -4.77 -5.21 -13.06
N LEU A 85 -3.84 -4.51 -13.73
CA LEU A 85 -2.44 -4.95 -13.83
C LEU A 85 -1.65 -4.70 -12.53
N TYR A 86 -2.20 -3.92 -11.61
CA TYR A 86 -1.51 -3.58 -10.36
C TYR A 86 -1.03 -4.82 -9.59
N LEU A 87 -1.87 -5.83 -9.45
CA LEU A 87 -1.51 -7.02 -8.68
C LEU A 87 -0.31 -7.75 -9.27
N ILE A 88 -0.19 -7.76 -10.60
CA ILE A 88 0.92 -8.43 -11.28
C ILE A 88 2.16 -7.53 -11.31
N ALA A 89 1.99 -6.27 -11.71
CA ALA A 89 3.12 -5.36 -11.96
C ALA A 89 3.74 -4.81 -10.68
N VAL A 90 2.96 -4.66 -9.62
CA VAL A 90 3.41 -4.08 -8.35
C VAL A 90 3.19 -5.04 -7.19
N GLY A 91 1.99 -5.60 -7.08
CA GLY A 91 1.62 -6.43 -5.93
C GLY A 91 2.53 -7.63 -5.75
N VAL A 92 2.73 -8.43 -6.80
CA VAL A 92 3.59 -9.62 -6.74
C VAL A 92 5.06 -9.23 -6.51
N PRO A 93 5.66 -8.31 -7.30
CA PRO A 93 7.04 -7.92 -7.04
C PRO A 93 7.25 -7.33 -5.64
N SER A 94 6.35 -6.49 -5.17
CA SER A 94 6.44 -5.89 -3.84
C SER A 94 6.34 -6.95 -2.74
N TYR A 95 5.39 -7.88 -2.86
CA TYR A 95 5.21 -8.96 -1.90
C TYR A 95 6.46 -9.86 -1.83
N LEU A 96 7.00 -10.25 -2.98
CA LEU A 96 8.20 -11.09 -3.03
C LEU A 96 9.40 -10.35 -2.45
N TRP A 97 9.55 -9.08 -2.77
CA TRP A 97 10.64 -8.25 -2.24
C TRP A 97 10.58 -8.16 -0.71
N ALA A 98 9.39 -7.99 -0.16
CA ALA A 98 9.20 -7.87 1.28
C ALA A 98 9.40 -9.20 2.02
N ASN A 99 8.96 -10.32 1.44
CA ASN A 99 8.76 -11.55 2.19
C ASN A 99 9.67 -12.71 1.79
N LEU A 100 10.28 -12.69 0.59
CA LEU A 100 11.11 -13.80 0.14
C LEU A 100 12.39 -13.86 0.98
N PRO A 101 12.67 -15.00 1.66
CA PRO A 101 13.80 -15.08 2.60
C PRO A 101 15.16 -14.74 1.96
N ALA A 102 15.39 -15.17 0.70
CA ALA A 102 16.62 -14.86 -0.02
C ALA A 102 16.83 -13.36 -0.23
N LEU A 103 15.75 -12.64 -0.55
CA LEU A 103 15.81 -11.19 -0.76
C LEU A 103 15.95 -10.43 0.56
N ARG A 104 15.30 -10.89 1.62
CA ARG A 104 15.49 -10.33 2.95
C ARG A 104 16.91 -10.50 3.44
N LYS A 105 17.49 -11.67 3.21
CA LYS A 105 18.89 -11.96 3.56
C LYS A 105 19.84 -11.05 2.79
N MET A 106 19.63 -10.90 1.48
CA MET A 106 20.44 -10.04 0.62
C MET A 106 20.42 -8.60 1.12
N ARG A 107 19.25 -8.06 1.49
CA ARG A 107 19.15 -6.70 2.03
C ARG A 107 19.94 -6.53 3.33
N ARG A 108 19.86 -7.52 4.23
CA ARG A 108 20.63 -7.49 5.49
C ARG A 108 22.12 -7.49 5.26
N GLU A 109 22.59 -8.32 4.32
CA GLU A 109 24.02 -8.50 4.05
C GLU A 109 24.62 -7.32 3.29
N THR A 110 23.86 -6.71 2.38
CA THR A 110 24.37 -5.64 1.52
C THR A 110 24.05 -4.25 2.05
N GLY A 111 23.18 -4.13 3.07
CA GLY A 111 22.70 -2.85 3.57
C GLY A 111 21.77 -2.12 2.59
N ARG A 112 21.29 -2.79 1.55
CA ARG A 112 20.43 -2.21 0.54
C ARG A 112 19.08 -1.82 1.12
N SER A 113 18.60 -0.61 0.84
CA SER A 113 17.31 -0.11 1.33
C SER A 113 16.15 -0.92 0.76
N TYR A 114 15.11 -1.13 1.59
CA TYR A 114 13.84 -1.69 1.14
C TYR A 114 13.27 -0.89 -0.04
N TYR A 115 13.46 0.43 -0.02
CA TYR A 115 12.91 1.32 -1.05
C TYR A 115 13.77 1.43 -2.31
N SER A 116 14.79 0.57 -2.47
CA SER A 116 15.70 0.67 -3.62
C SER A 116 15.18 0.05 -4.91
N VAL A 117 14.12 -0.79 -4.85
CA VAL A 117 13.57 -1.44 -6.04
C VAL A 117 12.40 -0.65 -6.63
N TYR A 118 12.11 -0.89 -7.91
CA TYR A 118 11.22 -0.02 -8.67
C TYR A 118 9.82 0.17 -8.08
N PRO A 119 9.08 -0.89 -7.62
CA PRO A 119 7.73 -0.60 -7.12
C PRO A 119 7.76 0.21 -5.84
N GLU A 120 8.75 -0.02 -4.98
CA GLU A 120 8.86 0.66 -3.70
C GLU A 120 9.37 2.08 -3.84
N ASN A 121 10.39 2.31 -4.65
CA ASN A 121 10.92 3.64 -4.93
C ASN A 121 9.86 4.52 -5.61
N TRP A 122 9.17 3.97 -6.58
CA TRP A 122 8.09 4.66 -7.29
C TRP A 122 6.94 5.00 -6.35
N ALA A 123 6.57 4.08 -5.45
CA ALA A 123 5.52 4.33 -4.46
C ALA A 123 5.88 5.51 -3.55
N ASN A 124 7.14 5.61 -3.12
CA ASN A 124 7.60 6.75 -2.33
C ASN A 124 7.39 8.08 -3.08
N THR A 125 7.82 8.13 -4.33
CA THR A 125 7.67 9.32 -5.16
C THR A 125 6.21 9.71 -5.33
N LEU A 126 5.36 8.75 -5.68
CA LEU A 126 3.93 9.00 -5.88
C LEU A 126 3.22 9.37 -4.58
N GLY A 127 3.57 8.71 -3.49
CA GLY A 127 2.98 9.00 -2.18
C GLY A 127 3.30 10.42 -1.74
N GLU A 128 4.55 10.83 -1.81
CA GLU A 128 4.96 12.19 -1.45
C GLU A 128 4.31 13.23 -2.37
N TRP A 129 4.26 12.93 -3.66
CA TRP A 129 3.63 13.83 -4.63
C TRP A 129 2.12 13.98 -4.37
N ALA A 130 1.42 12.89 -4.17
CA ALA A 130 -0.04 12.90 -4.04
C ALA A 130 -0.51 13.47 -2.71
N THR A 131 0.23 13.24 -1.62
CA THR A 131 -0.18 13.69 -0.28
C THR A 131 0.43 15.02 0.14
N GLY A 132 1.55 15.40 -0.47
CA GLY A 132 2.34 16.57 -0.03
C GLY A 132 3.14 16.29 1.24
N GLU A 133 3.09 15.07 1.77
CA GLU A 133 3.82 14.69 2.97
C GLU A 133 5.10 13.94 2.61
N LYS A 134 6.09 13.95 3.52
CA LYS A 134 7.36 13.27 3.31
C LYS A 134 7.40 11.93 4.05
N ILE A 135 8.12 10.96 3.47
CA ILE A 135 8.26 9.63 4.06
C ILE A 135 9.31 9.65 5.19
N ALA A 136 10.36 10.39 4.99
CA ALA A 136 11.42 10.51 6.01
C ALA A 136 11.27 11.79 6.83
#